data_4fa7fb6cd3f7c7ddd731816ae93919e4
#
_entry.id   4fa7fb6cd3f7c7ddd731816ae93919e4
#
_cell.length_a   1.000
_cell.length_b   1.000
_cell.length_c   1.000
_cell.angle_alpha   90.00
_cell.angle_beta   90.00
_cell.angle_gamma   90.00
#
_symmetry.space_group_name_H-M   'P 1'
#
loop_
_entity.id
_entity.type
_entity.pdbx_description
1 polymer ?
#
loop_
_entity_poly.entity_id
_entity_poly.type
_entity_poly.pdbx_seq_one_letter_code
_entity_poly.pdbx_strand_id
1 'polypeptide(L)'
;MAAKTKKKSSAKRPIQKAEVREFSIAELARELNSFNVDNYWDLGKFLVDKVMPTARKQGMFEDQVLKMISSQPGIKFPFSVLKQCQQYYTYYPDVKKRPLPEVFYFDLATKVDESKRRDQYEKMAIEYKWTISDLRKKIHDDEVARRIDERTKYGFDLRERNVWTFDTPDPRFGKPNYKGRIPGQIIANALYYYTKSGDYIVDPFAGSGTLGDIIDVLPYFQDRKYKLYDANPIDERISRNNILLTGIPEQSGTVDYIFLDPPAEFTQKDSSSDFEVSLEAARADFILKFKGIIRECSRILKSGGKVSIVIESAFAGKEFLDFPNELTQLFKDQGFKEIGKVYLPKRTSESAMKIAAGIAEVKGIRALSSDCRELLTFQKP
;
A
#
# COMPACT_ATOMS: atom_id res chain seq x y z
N MET A 1 41.69 -38.68 77.05
CA MET A 1 41.85 -39.57 75.88
C MET A 1 40.91 -39.09 74.79
N ALA A 2 41.44 -38.45 73.73
CA ALA A 2 40.68 -37.82 72.66
C ALA A 2 40.84 -38.64 71.38
N ALA A 3 39.76 -39.17 70.88
CA ALA A 3 39.74 -39.94 69.63
C ALA A 3 39.63 -38.96 68.41
N LYS A 4 40.64 -38.99 67.53
CA LYS A 4 40.67 -38.25 66.26
C LYS A 4 39.90 -39.03 65.19
N THR A 5 38.76 -38.53 64.75
CA THR A 5 38.04 -39.02 63.57
C THR A 5 38.60 -38.41 62.33
N LYS A 6 39.16 -39.21 61.40
CA LYS A 6 39.61 -38.82 60.05
C LYS A 6 38.44 -38.62 59.12
N LYS A 7 38.22 -37.41 58.57
CA LYS A 7 37.29 -37.14 57.46
C LYS A 7 37.98 -37.58 56.15
N LYS A 8 37.36 -38.52 55.44
CA LYS A 8 37.69 -38.85 54.03
C LYS A 8 37.16 -37.74 53.10
N SER A 9 38.04 -37.08 52.38
CA SER A 9 37.72 -36.16 51.32
C SER A 9 37.30 -36.96 50.07
N SER A 10 36.05 -36.81 49.64
CA SER A 10 35.59 -37.34 48.37
C SER A 10 36.02 -36.36 47.26
N ALA A 11 36.99 -36.77 46.46
CA ALA A 11 37.40 -36.05 45.24
C ALA A 11 36.21 -36.06 44.26
N LYS A 12 35.65 -34.89 43.97
CA LYS A 12 34.72 -34.68 42.89
C LYS A 12 35.46 -34.83 41.55
N ARG A 13 35.06 -35.84 40.75
CA ARG A 13 35.46 -35.95 39.34
C ARG A 13 35.06 -34.69 38.60
N PRO A 14 35.91 -34.07 37.74
CA PRO A 14 35.51 -32.97 36.90
C PRO A 14 34.49 -33.46 35.89
N ILE A 15 33.34 -32.80 35.85
CA ILE A 15 32.34 -32.94 34.77
C ILE A 15 33.04 -32.41 33.53
N GLN A 16 33.38 -33.27 32.58
CA GLN A 16 33.79 -32.87 31.25
C GLN A 16 32.66 -32.06 30.65
N LYS A 17 32.83 -30.77 30.51
CA LYS A 17 32.02 -29.91 29.65
C LYS A 17 32.14 -30.47 28.23
N ALA A 18 31.07 -31.07 27.71
CA ALA A 18 30.95 -31.37 26.29
C ALA A 18 31.15 -30.03 25.58
N GLU A 19 32.24 -29.89 24.81
CA GLU A 19 32.45 -28.76 23.91
C GLU A 19 31.25 -28.69 22.96
N VAL A 20 30.35 -27.74 23.18
CA VAL A 20 29.38 -27.34 22.22
C VAL A 20 30.15 -26.78 21.04
N ARG A 21 30.33 -27.57 19.97
CA ARG A 21 30.93 -27.05 18.74
C ARG A 21 30.17 -25.80 18.35
N GLU A 22 30.87 -24.69 18.34
CA GLU A 22 30.35 -23.39 17.97
C GLU A 22 29.76 -23.48 16.54
N PHE A 23 28.55 -23.01 16.35
CA PHE A 23 27.85 -23.02 15.06
C PHE A 23 28.59 -22.11 14.07
N SER A 24 29.33 -22.69 13.15
CA SER A 24 30.09 -21.95 12.15
C SER A 24 29.26 -21.77 10.88
N ILE A 25 28.73 -20.56 10.68
CA ILE A 25 28.05 -20.15 9.42
C ILE A 25 28.97 -20.40 8.21
N ALA A 26 30.26 -20.16 8.35
CA ALA A 26 31.23 -20.37 7.27
C ALA A 26 31.41 -21.86 6.90
N GLU A 27 31.33 -22.78 7.87
CA GLU A 27 31.35 -24.21 7.59
C GLU A 27 30.09 -24.68 6.87
N LEU A 28 28.92 -24.21 7.29
CA LEU A 28 27.66 -24.48 6.61
C LEU A 28 27.63 -23.94 5.18
N ALA A 29 28.16 -22.74 4.96
CA ALA A 29 28.26 -22.16 3.63
C ALA A 29 29.17 -22.98 2.70
N ARG A 30 30.31 -23.48 3.22
CA ARG A 30 31.19 -24.39 2.45
C ARG A 30 30.50 -25.71 2.11
N GLU A 31 29.80 -26.32 3.06
CA GLU A 31 29.07 -27.57 2.84
C GLU A 31 27.93 -27.36 1.83
N LEU A 32 27.19 -26.25 1.91
CA LEU A 32 26.19 -25.88 0.93
C LEU A 32 26.75 -25.74 -0.48
N ASN A 33 27.95 -25.17 -0.63
CA ASN A 33 28.57 -25.03 -1.94
C ASN A 33 28.99 -26.37 -2.59
N SER A 34 28.99 -27.49 -1.86
CA SER A 34 29.22 -28.81 -2.43
C SER A 34 28.02 -29.36 -3.19
N PHE A 35 26.82 -28.80 -2.97
CA PHE A 35 25.62 -29.24 -3.70
C PHE A 35 25.63 -28.74 -5.15
N ASN A 36 25.04 -29.58 -6.03
CA ASN A 36 24.78 -29.15 -7.41
C ASN A 36 23.68 -28.07 -7.41
N VAL A 37 23.84 -27.06 -8.27
CA VAL A 37 22.91 -25.92 -8.39
C VAL A 37 21.49 -26.37 -8.73
N ASP A 38 21.32 -27.50 -9.42
CA ASP A 38 20.03 -28.02 -9.87
C ASP A 38 19.36 -28.98 -8.86
N ASN A 39 20.04 -29.34 -7.75
CA ASN A 39 19.50 -30.30 -6.78
C ASN A 39 18.82 -29.57 -5.60
N TYR A 40 17.68 -28.93 -5.89
CA TYR A 40 16.92 -28.15 -4.91
C TYR A 40 16.36 -28.97 -3.75
N TRP A 41 16.01 -30.25 -3.98
CA TRP A 41 15.44 -31.09 -2.93
C TRP A 41 16.50 -31.49 -1.89
N ASP A 42 17.66 -31.97 -2.30
CA ASP A 42 18.74 -32.35 -1.38
C ASP A 42 19.28 -31.13 -0.63
N LEU A 43 19.35 -29.96 -1.30
CA LEU A 43 19.69 -28.69 -0.68
C LEU A 43 18.65 -28.32 0.39
N GLY A 44 17.35 -28.43 0.09
CA GLY A 44 16.26 -28.19 1.01
C GLY A 44 16.32 -29.16 2.21
N LYS A 45 16.59 -30.44 1.97
CA LYS A 45 16.79 -31.46 2.99
C LYS A 45 17.91 -31.09 3.95
N PHE A 46 19.06 -30.72 3.42
CA PHE A 46 20.19 -30.28 4.23
C PHE A 46 19.82 -29.06 5.12
N LEU A 47 19.13 -28.09 4.55
CA LEU A 47 18.69 -26.91 5.30
C LEU A 47 17.73 -27.28 6.44
N VAL A 48 16.71 -28.09 6.18
CA VAL A 48 15.69 -28.44 7.17
C VAL A 48 16.22 -29.40 8.22
N ASP A 49 16.98 -30.43 7.82
CA ASP A 49 17.40 -31.51 8.73
C ASP A 49 18.66 -31.15 9.54
N LYS A 50 19.53 -30.28 9.02
CA LYS A 50 20.82 -29.95 9.67
C LYS A 50 20.91 -28.50 10.11
N VAL A 51 20.60 -27.54 9.21
CA VAL A 51 20.81 -26.12 9.49
C VAL A 51 19.77 -25.59 10.47
N MET A 52 18.48 -25.81 10.22
CA MET A 52 17.40 -25.22 11.03
C MET A 52 17.37 -25.71 12.48
N PRO A 53 17.57 -27.02 12.78
CA PRO A 53 17.62 -27.48 14.18
C PRO A 53 18.77 -26.87 14.96
N THR A 54 19.93 -26.67 14.31
CA THR A 54 21.10 -26.06 14.94
C THR A 54 20.87 -24.57 15.20
N ALA A 55 20.27 -23.86 14.25
CA ALA A 55 19.87 -22.46 14.40
C ALA A 55 18.89 -22.24 15.55
N ARG A 56 17.83 -23.06 15.63
CA ARG A 56 16.83 -22.99 16.71
C ARG A 56 17.43 -23.23 18.09
N LYS A 57 18.40 -24.14 18.23
CA LYS A 57 19.12 -24.38 19.50
C LYS A 57 19.90 -23.15 19.96
N GLN A 58 20.28 -22.25 19.05
CA GLN A 58 20.98 -21.01 19.34
C GLN A 58 20.04 -19.78 19.41
N GLY A 59 18.74 -19.98 19.35
CA GLY A 59 17.75 -18.90 19.41
C GLY A 59 17.68 -18.04 18.16
N MET A 60 18.21 -18.51 17.02
CA MET A 60 18.19 -17.76 15.76
C MET A 60 16.95 -18.08 14.94
N PHE A 61 16.39 -17.06 14.27
CA PHE A 61 15.29 -17.23 13.32
C PHE A 61 15.78 -17.82 11.99
N GLU A 62 14.96 -18.65 11.37
CA GLU A 62 15.30 -19.38 10.14
C GLU A 62 15.74 -18.44 9.01
N ASP A 63 14.97 -17.36 8.74
CA ASP A 63 15.30 -16.38 7.71
C ASP A 63 16.60 -15.61 7.99
N GLN A 64 16.90 -15.39 9.27
CA GLN A 64 18.14 -14.75 9.68
C GLN A 64 19.35 -15.62 9.32
N VAL A 65 19.28 -16.91 9.63
CA VAL A 65 20.37 -17.86 9.32
C VAL A 65 20.57 -17.99 7.81
N LEU A 66 19.48 -18.13 7.05
CA LEU A 66 19.56 -18.19 5.58
C LEU A 66 20.20 -16.93 4.98
N LYS A 67 19.88 -15.74 5.51
CA LYS A 67 20.52 -14.48 5.09
C LYS A 67 22.00 -14.46 5.43
N MET A 68 22.37 -14.89 6.64
CA MET A 68 23.78 -14.95 7.07
C MET A 68 24.58 -15.92 6.19
N ILE A 69 24.03 -17.07 5.85
CA ILE A 69 24.68 -18.04 4.95
C ILE A 69 24.84 -17.45 3.54
N SER A 70 23.75 -16.88 2.97
CA SER A 70 23.77 -16.32 1.62
C SER A 70 24.69 -15.11 1.47
N SER A 71 25.06 -14.46 2.58
CA SER A 71 25.98 -13.32 2.61
C SER A 71 27.45 -13.72 2.73
N GLN A 72 27.77 -15.04 2.86
CA GLN A 72 29.17 -15.49 2.96
C GLN A 72 29.89 -15.35 1.61
N PRO A 73 31.16 -14.96 1.60
CA PRO A 73 31.94 -14.87 0.38
C PRO A 73 31.99 -16.21 -0.39
N GLY A 74 31.74 -16.16 -1.68
CA GLY A 74 31.81 -17.34 -2.56
C GLY A 74 30.63 -18.30 -2.48
N ILE A 75 29.54 -17.95 -1.77
CA ILE A 75 28.30 -18.74 -1.77
C ILE A 75 27.62 -18.70 -3.15
N LYS A 76 27.21 -19.86 -3.66
CA LYS A 76 26.53 -19.99 -4.96
C LYS A 76 25.02 -19.73 -4.90
N PHE A 77 24.42 -19.79 -3.72
CA PHE A 77 22.98 -19.78 -3.53
C PHE A 77 22.50 -18.48 -2.89
N PRO A 78 21.74 -17.64 -3.61
CA PRO A 78 21.07 -16.47 -3.05
C PRO A 78 20.05 -16.86 -1.97
N PHE A 79 19.73 -15.94 -1.07
CA PHE A 79 18.75 -16.13 -0.01
C PHE A 79 17.40 -16.65 -0.53
N SER A 80 16.92 -16.11 -1.66
CA SER A 80 15.66 -16.55 -2.28
C SER A 80 15.66 -18.02 -2.68
N VAL A 81 16.77 -18.49 -3.24
CA VAL A 81 16.93 -19.90 -3.63
C VAL A 81 16.98 -20.81 -2.39
N LEU A 82 17.76 -20.44 -1.37
CA LEU A 82 17.80 -21.20 -0.12
C LEU A 82 16.41 -21.32 0.52
N LYS A 83 15.63 -20.23 0.53
CA LYS A 83 14.27 -20.22 1.06
C LYS A 83 13.32 -21.11 0.24
N GLN A 84 13.39 -21.04 -1.07
CA GLN A 84 12.62 -21.91 -1.96
C GLN A 84 12.94 -23.40 -1.76
N CYS A 85 14.22 -23.73 -1.62
CA CYS A 85 14.64 -25.12 -1.35
C CYS A 85 14.13 -25.60 0.01
N GLN A 86 14.21 -24.75 1.05
CA GLN A 86 13.65 -25.06 2.37
C GLN A 86 12.14 -25.36 2.29
N GLN A 87 11.37 -24.48 1.62
CA GLN A 87 9.93 -24.66 1.42
C GLN A 87 9.64 -25.95 0.64
N TYR A 88 10.36 -26.19 -0.43
CA TYR A 88 10.19 -27.35 -1.27
C TYR A 88 10.32 -28.67 -0.46
N TYR A 89 11.40 -28.84 0.28
CA TYR A 89 11.58 -30.03 1.12
C TYR A 89 10.57 -30.07 2.27
N THR A 90 10.26 -28.94 2.89
CA THR A 90 9.28 -28.89 3.98
C THR A 90 7.90 -29.38 3.53
N TYR A 91 7.46 -29.02 2.34
CA TYR A 91 6.13 -29.40 1.85
C TYR A 91 6.13 -30.75 1.15
N TYR A 92 7.24 -31.17 0.56
CA TYR A 92 7.36 -32.43 -0.20
C TYR A 92 8.59 -33.24 0.19
N PRO A 93 8.67 -33.70 1.44
CA PRO A 93 9.79 -34.56 1.88
C PRO A 93 9.79 -35.92 1.20
N ASP A 94 8.66 -36.33 0.66
CA ASP A 94 8.40 -37.60 -0.02
C ASP A 94 8.34 -37.48 -1.56
N VAL A 95 8.83 -36.40 -2.14
CA VAL A 95 8.67 -36.07 -3.57
C VAL A 95 9.08 -37.22 -4.49
N LYS A 96 10.12 -37.95 -4.16
CA LYS A 96 10.60 -39.14 -4.96
C LYS A 96 9.60 -40.29 -5.05
N LYS A 97 8.54 -40.29 -4.23
CA LYS A 97 7.46 -41.28 -4.23
C LYS A 97 6.18 -40.77 -4.90
N ARG A 98 6.18 -39.51 -5.38
CA ARG A 98 5.00 -38.88 -5.95
C ARG A 98 4.92 -39.07 -7.47
N PRO A 99 3.71 -39.00 -8.07
CA PRO A 99 3.47 -39.41 -9.45
C PRO A 99 3.96 -38.42 -10.51
N LEU A 100 4.12 -37.13 -10.17
CA LEU A 100 4.58 -36.11 -11.13
C LEU A 100 6.09 -35.88 -11.05
N PRO A 101 6.72 -35.33 -12.10
CA PRO A 101 8.12 -34.92 -12.07
C PRO A 101 8.39 -33.91 -10.94
N GLU A 102 9.59 -33.94 -10.37
CA GLU A 102 9.98 -33.09 -9.23
C GLU A 102 9.78 -31.59 -9.47
N VAL A 103 9.92 -31.10 -10.70
CA VAL A 103 9.72 -29.72 -11.06
C VAL A 103 8.29 -29.21 -10.79
N PHE A 104 7.27 -30.10 -10.87
CA PHE A 104 5.91 -29.74 -10.50
C PHE A 104 5.80 -29.42 -9.02
N TYR A 105 6.38 -30.24 -8.18
CA TYR A 105 6.34 -30.07 -6.71
C TYR A 105 7.18 -28.87 -6.26
N PHE A 106 8.27 -28.57 -6.94
CA PHE A 106 9.04 -27.35 -6.71
C PHE A 106 8.19 -26.11 -7.00
N ASP A 107 7.51 -26.05 -8.15
CA ASP A 107 6.63 -24.93 -8.50
C ASP A 107 5.44 -24.83 -7.55
N LEU A 108 4.82 -25.94 -7.16
CA LEU A 108 3.73 -25.96 -6.18
C LEU A 108 4.19 -25.45 -4.81
N ALA A 109 5.37 -25.89 -4.35
CA ALA A 109 5.90 -25.45 -3.06
C ALA A 109 6.24 -23.98 -3.00
N THR A 110 6.71 -23.42 -4.12
CA THR A 110 7.27 -22.06 -4.15
C THR A 110 6.29 -20.98 -4.64
N LYS A 111 5.19 -21.39 -5.31
CA LYS A 111 4.21 -20.48 -5.91
C LYS A 111 2.81 -20.58 -5.31
N VAL A 112 2.54 -21.61 -4.49
CA VAL A 112 1.20 -21.87 -3.93
C VAL A 112 1.31 -22.05 -2.42
N ASP A 113 0.86 -21.08 -1.65
CA ASP A 113 0.99 -21.08 -0.19
C ASP A 113 0.05 -22.07 0.49
N GLU A 114 -1.19 -22.24 -0.02
CA GLU A 114 -2.21 -23.07 0.59
C GLU A 114 -2.07 -24.56 0.24
N SER A 115 -2.00 -25.44 1.25
CA SER A 115 -1.91 -26.89 1.07
C SER A 115 -3.05 -27.45 0.22
N LYS A 116 -4.29 -27.07 0.51
CA LYS A 116 -5.48 -27.53 -0.26
C LYS A 116 -5.38 -27.20 -1.74
N ARG A 117 -4.88 -26.02 -2.09
CA ARG A 117 -4.68 -25.62 -3.49
C ARG A 117 -3.56 -26.42 -4.15
N ARG A 118 -2.45 -26.69 -3.43
CA ARG A 118 -1.39 -27.55 -3.95
C ARG A 118 -1.92 -28.94 -4.30
N ASP A 119 -2.72 -29.55 -3.40
CA ASP A 119 -3.35 -30.84 -3.62
C ASP A 119 -4.33 -30.84 -4.80
N GLN A 120 -5.07 -29.75 -5.00
CA GLN A 120 -5.97 -29.59 -6.15
C GLN A 120 -5.17 -29.53 -7.46
N TYR A 121 -4.12 -28.71 -7.52
CA TYR A 121 -3.28 -28.62 -8.73
C TYR A 121 -2.58 -29.93 -9.05
N GLU A 122 -2.11 -30.67 -8.05
CA GLU A 122 -1.52 -32.01 -8.25
C GLU A 122 -2.54 -32.96 -8.87
N LYS A 123 -3.75 -33.03 -8.32
CA LYS A 123 -4.83 -33.85 -8.89
C LYS A 123 -5.17 -33.48 -10.32
N MET A 124 -5.34 -32.19 -10.60
CA MET A 124 -5.65 -31.69 -11.95
C MET A 124 -4.51 -31.98 -12.91
N ALA A 125 -3.26 -31.80 -12.50
CA ALA A 125 -2.11 -32.08 -13.34
C ALA A 125 -2.01 -33.57 -13.73
N ILE A 126 -2.37 -34.49 -12.82
CA ILE A 126 -2.44 -35.92 -13.10
C ILE A 126 -3.61 -36.25 -14.03
N GLU A 127 -4.81 -35.78 -13.70
CA GLU A 127 -6.06 -36.06 -14.43
C GLU A 127 -5.99 -35.54 -15.87
N TYR A 128 -5.55 -34.31 -16.05
CA TYR A 128 -5.50 -33.67 -17.37
C TYR A 128 -4.14 -33.83 -18.07
N LYS A 129 -3.21 -34.59 -17.49
CA LYS A 129 -1.86 -34.86 -18.04
C LYS A 129 -1.11 -33.56 -18.41
N TRP A 130 -1.15 -32.60 -17.50
CA TRP A 130 -0.53 -31.27 -17.73
C TRP A 130 0.97 -31.37 -17.92
N THR A 131 1.48 -30.50 -18.78
CA THR A 131 2.90 -30.12 -18.82
C THR A 131 3.20 -29.14 -17.68
N ILE A 132 4.47 -28.92 -17.37
CA ILE A 132 4.87 -27.89 -16.40
C ILE A 132 4.43 -26.49 -16.81
N SER A 133 4.35 -26.23 -18.12
CA SER A 133 3.85 -24.95 -18.66
C SER A 133 2.36 -24.75 -18.37
N ASP A 134 1.56 -25.83 -18.49
CA ASP A 134 0.12 -25.79 -18.20
C ASP A 134 -0.11 -25.50 -16.71
N LEU A 135 0.64 -26.17 -15.82
CA LEU A 135 0.58 -25.90 -14.38
C LEU A 135 0.92 -24.45 -14.07
N ARG A 136 2.02 -23.92 -14.61
CA ARG A 136 2.46 -22.54 -14.41
C ARG A 136 1.44 -21.53 -14.88
N LYS A 137 0.87 -21.77 -16.06
CA LYS A 137 -0.19 -20.94 -16.62
C LYS A 137 -1.43 -20.95 -15.72
N LYS A 138 -1.88 -22.15 -15.31
CA LYS A 138 -3.07 -22.28 -14.44
C LYS A 138 -2.88 -21.59 -13.08
N ILE A 139 -1.72 -21.77 -12.43
CA ILE A 139 -1.40 -21.06 -11.18
C ILE A 139 -1.44 -19.55 -11.38
N HIS A 140 -0.87 -19.06 -12.48
CA HIS A 140 -0.87 -17.63 -12.81
C HIS A 140 -2.28 -17.08 -13.02
N ASP A 141 -3.08 -17.76 -13.86
CA ASP A 141 -4.45 -17.32 -14.19
C ASP A 141 -5.35 -17.31 -12.95
N ASP A 142 -5.27 -18.34 -12.09
CA ASP A 142 -6.03 -18.39 -10.84
C ASP A 142 -5.58 -17.32 -9.84
N GLU A 143 -4.30 -17.02 -9.77
CA GLU A 143 -3.81 -15.95 -8.91
C GLU A 143 -4.27 -14.56 -9.39
N VAL A 144 -4.29 -14.35 -10.71
CA VAL A 144 -4.84 -13.12 -11.30
C VAL A 144 -6.34 -13.01 -11.01
N ALA A 145 -7.11 -14.08 -11.21
CA ALA A 145 -8.53 -14.11 -10.91
C ALA A 145 -8.81 -13.81 -9.43
N ARG A 146 -8.07 -14.45 -8.51
CA ARG A 146 -8.19 -14.23 -7.07
C ARG A 146 -7.89 -12.77 -6.68
N ARG A 147 -6.86 -12.16 -7.25
CA ARG A 147 -6.55 -10.74 -7.01
C ARG A 147 -7.64 -9.81 -7.52
N ILE A 148 -8.26 -10.13 -8.65
CA ILE A 148 -9.40 -9.37 -9.17
C ILE A 148 -10.58 -9.47 -8.20
N ASP A 149 -10.94 -10.67 -7.76
CA ASP A 149 -12.02 -10.90 -6.80
C ASP A 149 -11.79 -10.17 -5.47
N GLU A 150 -10.58 -10.24 -4.93
CA GLU A 150 -10.22 -9.52 -3.70
C GLU A 150 -10.31 -8.00 -3.86
N ARG A 151 -9.86 -7.48 -5.01
CA ARG A 151 -9.92 -6.04 -5.30
C ARG A 151 -11.36 -5.54 -5.49
N THR A 152 -12.25 -6.37 -6.01
CA THR A 152 -13.62 -5.97 -6.36
C THR A 152 -14.68 -6.44 -5.36
N LYS A 153 -14.32 -7.21 -4.34
CA LYS A 153 -15.27 -7.80 -3.36
C LYS A 153 -16.14 -6.78 -2.62
N TYR A 154 -15.71 -5.52 -2.55
CA TYR A 154 -16.48 -4.43 -1.96
C TYR A 154 -17.33 -3.65 -2.97
N GLY A 155 -17.40 -4.12 -4.22
CA GLY A 155 -18.13 -3.50 -5.32
C GLY A 155 -17.38 -2.36 -6.02
N PHE A 156 -16.11 -2.15 -5.71
CA PHE A 156 -15.25 -1.18 -6.39
C PHE A 156 -13.80 -1.70 -6.47
N ASP A 157 -12.96 -1.07 -7.30
CA ASP A 157 -11.56 -1.45 -7.51
C ASP A 157 -10.69 -0.91 -6.37
N LEU A 158 -10.42 -1.77 -5.37
CA LEU A 158 -9.58 -1.44 -4.21
C LEU A 158 -8.10 -1.38 -4.60
N ARG A 159 -7.40 -0.34 -4.15
CA ARG A 159 -5.97 -0.12 -4.35
C ARG A 159 -5.20 -0.32 -3.05
N GLU A 160 -4.21 -1.21 -3.07
CA GLU A 160 -3.41 -1.56 -1.88
C GLU A 160 -2.15 -0.69 -1.69
N ARG A 161 -1.69 -0.03 -2.77
CA ARG A 161 -0.49 0.80 -2.78
C ARG A 161 -0.87 2.28 -2.84
N ASN A 162 0.07 3.15 -2.56
CA ASN A 162 -0.14 4.60 -2.54
C ASN A 162 -0.01 5.31 -3.89
N VAL A 163 -0.08 4.60 -5.01
CA VAL A 163 -0.23 5.16 -6.35
C VAL A 163 -1.52 4.60 -6.93
N TRP A 164 -2.54 5.48 -7.12
CA TRP A 164 -3.86 5.09 -7.60
C TRP A 164 -4.08 5.59 -9.01
N THR A 165 -4.19 4.66 -9.95
CA THR A 165 -4.54 4.91 -11.34
C THR A 165 -5.83 4.19 -11.69
N PHE A 166 -6.75 4.87 -12.38
CA PHE A 166 -7.99 4.31 -12.85
C PHE A 166 -8.18 4.67 -14.32
N ASP A 167 -8.09 3.68 -15.20
CA ASP A 167 -8.13 3.89 -16.66
C ASP A 167 -9.47 4.46 -17.11
N THR A 168 -10.56 4.08 -16.45
CA THR A 168 -11.91 4.57 -16.74
C THR A 168 -12.62 4.93 -15.44
N PRO A 169 -13.19 6.16 -15.33
CA PRO A 169 -14.07 6.50 -14.23
C PRO A 169 -15.27 5.57 -14.21
N ASP A 170 -15.62 5.09 -13.03
CA ASP A 170 -16.82 4.27 -12.87
C ASP A 170 -18.07 5.13 -13.18
N PRO A 171 -18.92 4.71 -14.13
CA PRO A 171 -20.08 5.50 -14.56
C PRO A 171 -21.17 5.62 -13.48
N ARG A 172 -21.14 4.78 -12.45
CA ARG A 172 -22.09 4.80 -11.33
C ARG A 172 -21.92 6.03 -10.43
N PHE A 173 -20.77 6.69 -10.45
CA PHE A 173 -20.41 7.74 -9.49
C PHE A 173 -20.20 9.09 -10.18
N GLY A 174 -20.94 10.10 -9.79
CA GLY A 174 -20.90 11.46 -10.32
C GLY A 174 -21.40 11.59 -11.76
N LYS A 175 -21.64 12.81 -12.19
CA LYS A 175 -22.14 13.08 -13.55
C LYS A 175 -21.01 13.05 -14.58
N PRO A 176 -21.13 12.29 -15.70
CA PRO A 176 -20.02 12.09 -16.65
C PRO A 176 -19.41 13.40 -17.22
N ASN A 177 -20.26 14.39 -17.45
CA ASN A 177 -19.85 15.68 -18.09
C ASN A 177 -19.54 16.78 -17.08
N TYR A 178 -19.46 16.48 -15.79
CA TYR A 178 -19.12 17.49 -14.79
C TYR A 178 -17.64 17.87 -14.88
N LYS A 179 -17.35 19.14 -15.15
CA LYS A 179 -15.98 19.65 -15.31
C LYS A 179 -15.21 19.57 -13.96
N GLY A 180 -14.01 19.04 -14.00
CA GLY A 180 -13.16 18.91 -12.80
C GLY A 180 -13.41 17.64 -11.97
N ARG A 181 -14.39 16.79 -12.35
CA ARG A 181 -14.67 15.54 -11.62
C ARG A 181 -13.44 14.64 -11.55
N ILE A 182 -13.11 14.17 -10.35
CA ILE A 182 -12.16 13.08 -10.15
C ILE A 182 -12.87 11.71 -10.34
N PRO A 183 -12.14 10.63 -10.69
CA PRO A 183 -12.71 9.29 -10.68
C PRO A 183 -13.27 8.94 -9.30
N GLY A 184 -14.55 8.52 -9.23
CA GLY A 184 -15.20 8.18 -7.95
C GLY A 184 -14.50 7.04 -7.20
N GLN A 185 -13.75 6.19 -7.91
CA GLN A 185 -12.92 5.15 -7.29
C GLN A 185 -11.88 5.72 -6.33
N ILE A 186 -11.41 6.96 -6.52
CA ILE A 186 -10.50 7.65 -5.59
C ILE A 186 -11.21 7.87 -4.25
N ILE A 187 -12.43 8.39 -4.30
CA ILE A 187 -13.24 8.64 -3.09
C ILE A 187 -13.59 7.31 -2.42
N ALA A 188 -14.02 6.28 -3.19
CA ALA A 188 -14.33 4.96 -2.63
C ALA A 188 -13.13 4.35 -1.87
N ASN A 189 -11.93 4.44 -2.45
CA ASN A 189 -10.71 3.99 -1.77
C ASN A 189 -10.38 4.85 -0.53
N ALA A 190 -10.54 6.16 -0.59
CA ALA A 190 -10.34 7.03 0.57
C ALA A 190 -11.32 6.69 1.71
N LEU A 191 -12.60 6.48 1.40
CA LEU A 191 -13.60 6.05 2.37
C LEU A 191 -13.26 4.68 2.98
N TYR A 192 -12.76 3.74 2.20
CA TYR A 192 -12.35 2.42 2.68
C TYR A 192 -11.22 2.50 3.72
N TYR A 193 -10.19 3.29 3.43
CA TYR A 193 -9.02 3.38 4.31
C TYR A 193 -9.23 4.27 5.54
N TYR A 194 -10.07 5.28 5.44
CA TYR A 194 -10.12 6.34 6.45
C TYR A 194 -11.43 6.42 7.22
N THR A 195 -12.47 5.65 6.84
CA THR A 195 -13.76 5.61 7.52
C THR A 195 -14.12 4.20 8.00
N LYS A 196 -15.02 4.12 8.95
CA LYS A 196 -15.61 2.88 9.48
C LYS A 196 -17.13 2.94 9.47
N SER A 197 -17.76 1.82 9.76
CA SER A 197 -19.21 1.70 9.92
C SER A 197 -19.76 2.75 10.90
N GLY A 198 -20.85 3.40 10.50
CA GLY A 198 -21.55 4.42 11.29
C GLY A 198 -20.92 5.82 11.29
N ASP A 199 -19.78 6.03 10.64
CA ASP A 199 -19.13 7.34 10.55
C ASP A 199 -20.01 8.37 9.83
N TYR A 200 -19.95 9.62 10.32
CA TYR A 200 -20.56 10.78 9.67
C TYR A 200 -19.55 11.54 8.83
N ILE A 201 -19.84 11.66 7.54
CA ILE A 201 -18.95 12.15 6.48
C ILE A 201 -19.48 13.45 5.92
N VAL A 202 -18.60 14.44 5.72
CA VAL A 202 -18.96 15.73 5.12
C VAL A 202 -18.07 16.00 3.90
N ASP A 203 -18.71 16.40 2.80
CA ASP A 203 -18.04 16.90 1.60
C ASP A 203 -18.51 18.33 1.32
N PRO A 204 -17.68 19.36 1.60
CA PRO A 204 -18.03 20.75 1.39
C PRO A 204 -17.72 21.25 -0.04
N PHE A 205 -17.24 20.39 -0.93
CA PHE A 205 -16.99 20.64 -2.36
C PHE A 205 -17.60 19.54 -3.22
N ALA A 206 -18.86 19.22 -2.95
CA ALA A 206 -19.52 18.01 -3.47
C ALA A 206 -19.69 17.94 -4.99
N GLY A 207 -19.60 19.09 -5.69
CA GLY A 207 -19.67 19.15 -7.15
C GLY A 207 -20.90 18.45 -7.72
N SER A 208 -20.70 17.27 -8.33
CA SER A 208 -21.79 16.45 -8.89
C SER A 208 -22.38 15.41 -7.94
N GLY A 209 -22.00 15.39 -6.66
CA GLY A 209 -22.51 14.45 -5.65
C GLY A 209 -21.83 13.08 -5.66
N THR A 210 -20.63 12.97 -6.19
CA THR A 210 -19.89 11.70 -6.36
C THR A 210 -19.74 10.92 -5.05
N LEU A 211 -19.46 11.58 -3.93
CA LEU A 211 -19.33 10.94 -2.61
C LEU A 211 -20.68 10.32 -2.18
N GLY A 212 -21.78 11.04 -2.36
CA GLY A 212 -23.13 10.52 -2.07
C GLY A 212 -23.46 9.29 -2.91
N ASP A 213 -23.18 9.32 -4.21
CA ASP A 213 -23.42 8.16 -5.09
C ASP A 213 -22.67 6.92 -4.60
N ILE A 214 -21.42 7.06 -4.13
CA ILE A 214 -20.62 5.95 -3.62
C ILE A 214 -21.28 5.34 -2.39
N ILE A 215 -21.72 6.16 -1.44
CA ILE A 215 -22.36 5.67 -0.21
C ILE A 215 -23.71 5.02 -0.53
N ASP A 216 -24.50 5.61 -1.40
CA ASP A 216 -25.82 5.11 -1.75
C ASP A 216 -25.78 3.82 -2.58
N VAL A 217 -24.81 3.68 -3.49
CA VAL A 217 -24.73 2.57 -4.46
C VAL A 217 -23.93 1.38 -3.92
N LEU A 218 -22.88 1.60 -3.13
CA LEU A 218 -22.01 0.51 -2.67
C LEU A 218 -22.44 -0.03 -1.31
N PRO A 219 -22.91 -1.29 -1.21
CA PRO A 219 -23.41 -1.88 0.04
C PRO A 219 -22.41 -1.79 1.20
N TYR A 220 -21.11 -1.82 0.91
CA TYR A 220 -20.05 -1.70 1.92
C TYR A 220 -20.06 -0.35 2.67
N PHE A 221 -20.64 0.71 2.07
CA PHE A 221 -20.65 2.06 2.66
C PHE A 221 -22.01 2.54 3.13
N GLN A 222 -23.13 1.81 2.85
CA GLN A 222 -24.50 2.24 3.13
C GLN A 222 -24.83 2.48 4.60
N ASP A 223 -24.01 2.00 5.51
CA ASP A 223 -24.14 2.23 6.95
C ASP A 223 -23.53 3.56 7.43
N ARG A 224 -22.88 4.30 6.55
CA ARG A 224 -22.30 5.62 6.83
C ARG A 224 -23.35 6.71 6.56
N LYS A 225 -23.24 7.79 7.33
CA LYS A 225 -24.07 8.99 7.11
C LYS A 225 -23.26 10.03 6.36
N TYR A 226 -23.89 10.80 5.50
CA TYR A 226 -23.17 11.86 4.80
C TYR A 226 -23.96 13.16 4.69
N LYS A 227 -23.26 14.26 4.47
CA LYS A 227 -23.80 15.55 4.09
C LYS A 227 -22.92 16.19 3.02
N LEU A 228 -23.59 16.73 2.01
CA LEU A 228 -22.97 17.34 0.83
C LEU A 228 -23.28 18.82 0.79
N TYR A 229 -22.24 19.62 0.54
CA TYR A 229 -22.34 21.06 0.35
C TYR A 229 -21.59 21.50 -0.91
N ASP A 230 -22.11 22.49 -1.59
CA ASP A 230 -21.44 23.16 -2.71
C ASP A 230 -21.93 24.60 -2.85
N ALA A 231 -21.08 25.49 -3.35
CA ALA A 231 -21.48 26.88 -3.62
C ALA A 231 -22.53 26.96 -4.74
N ASN A 232 -22.48 26.03 -5.70
CA ASN A 232 -23.36 25.97 -6.88
C ASN A 232 -23.95 24.56 -7.04
N PRO A 233 -24.86 24.12 -6.15
CA PRO A 233 -25.40 22.78 -6.16
C PRO A 233 -26.17 22.47 -7.45
N ILE A 234 -25.92 21.29 -8.03
CA ILE A 234 -26.58 20.79 -9.24
C ILE A 234 -27.38 19.48 -8.98
N ASP A 235 -27.47 19.07 -7.73
CA ASP A 235 -28.16 17.87 -7.26
C ASP A 235 -28.93 18.23 -5.98
N GLU A 236 -30.15 17.71 -5.80
CA GLU A 236 -31.03 18.01 -4.66
C GLU A 236 -30.48 17.57 -3.30
N ARG A 237 -29.59 16.55 -3.29
CA ARG A 237 -28.91 16.07 -2.07
C ARG A 237 -27.85 17.05 -1.57
N ILE A 238 -27.45 18.02 -2.40
CA ILE A 238 -26.38 18.99 -2.10
C ILE A 238 -27.00 20.27 -1.55
N SER A 239 -26.67 20.62 -0.34
CA SER A 239 -27.07 21.90 0.26
C SER A 239 -26.17 23.03 -0.24
N ARG A 240 -26.79 24.18 -0.61
CA ARG A 240 -26.01 25.37 -1.02
C ARG A 240 -25.21 25.92 0.16
N ASN A 241 -23.92 25.95 0.03
CA ASN A 241 -23.01 26.57 1.01
C ASN A 241 -21.67 26.96 0.38
N ASN A 242 -21.17 28.13 0.69
CA ASN A 242 -19.83 28.54 0.33
C ASN A 242 -18.95 28.56 1.58
N ILE A 243 -18.09 27.55 1.70
CA ILE A 243 -17.23 27.36 2.87
C ILE A 243 -16.33 28.58 3.17
N LEU A 244 -15.91 29.34 2.15
CA LEU A 244 -15.07 30.53 2.33
C LEU A 244 -15.83 31.71 2.94
N LEU A 245 -17.15 31.75 2.78
CA LEU A 245 -17.99 32.87 3.26
C LEU A 245 -18.65 32.57 4.59
N THR A 246 -19.15 31.35 4.77
CA THR A 246 -20.05 30.99 5.87
C THR A 246 -19.52 29.86 6.75
N GLY A 247 -18.34 29.31 6.43
CA GLY A 247 -17.84 28.08 7.05
C GLY A 247 -18.65 26.86 6.65
N ILE A 248 -18.55 25.78 7.41
CA ILE A 248 -19.34 24.56 7.19
C ILE A 248 -20.48 24.53 8.22
N PRO A 249 -21.76 24.40 7.79
CA PRO A 249 -22.93 24.49 8.69
C PRO A 249 -23.15 23.21 9.54
N GLU A 250 -22.07 22.67 10.10
CA GLU A 250 -22.07 21.53 11.01
C GLU A 250 -21.69 21.96 12.43
N GLN A 251 -22.18 21.22 13.42
CA GLN A 251 -21.84 21.45 14.82
C GLN A 251 -20.38 21.05 15.09
N SER A 252 -19.75 21.75 16.04
CA SER A 252 -18.37 21.45 16.45
C SER A 252 -18.25 20.03 17.00
N GLY A 253 -17.22 19.29 16.55
CA GLY A 253 -16.91 17.96 17.06
C GLY A 253 -17.92 16.86 16.74
N THR A 254 -18.66 16.96 15.63
CA THR A 254 -19.69 15.98 15.26
C THR A 254 -19.30 15.09 14.06
N VAL A 255 -18.33 15.49 13.27
CA VAL A 255 -17.94 14.84 12.00
C VAL A 255 -16.79 13.87 12.22
N ASP A 256 -16.88 12.68 11.63
CA ASP A 256 -15.83 11.67 11.70
C ASP A 256 -14.82 11.81 10.56
N TYR A 257 -15.29 12.17 9.36
CA TYR A 257 -14.46 12.28 8.17
C TYR A 257 -14.91 13.42 7.26
N ILE A 258 -13.92 14.15 6.70
CA ILE A 258 -14.15 15.18 5.69
C ILE A 258 -13.40 14.81 4.42
N PHE A 259 -14.05 14.90 3.26
CA PHE A 259 -13.41 14.78 1.97
C PHE A 259 -13.42 16.15 1.27
N LEU A 260 -12.26 16.58 0.79
CA LEU A 260 -12.09 17.88 0.12
C LEU A 260 -11.57 17.65 -1.30
N ASP A 261 -12.32 18.08 -2.32
CA ASP A 261 -11.86 18.21 -3.71
C ASP A 261 -12.11 19.66 -4.16
N PRO A 262 -11.30 20.62 -3.69
CA PRO A 262 -11.52 22.04 -3.97
C PRO A 262 -11.36 22.32 -5.45
N PRO A 263 -12.10 23.32 -5.99
CA PRO A 263 -12.05 23.67 -7.39
C PRO A 263 -10.64 24.15 -7.80
N ALA A 264 -10.28 23.90 -9.07
CA ALA A 264 -8.96 24.20 -9.61
C ALA A 264 -8.56 25.69 -9.50
N GLU A 265 -9.54 26.57 -9.44
CA GLU A 265 -9.35 28.03 -9.27
C GLU A 265 -8.66 28.38 -7.93
N PHE A 266 -8.61 27.44 -6.98
CA PHE A 266 -7.87 27.65 -5.72
C PHE A 266 -6.36 27.49 -5.90
N THR A 267 -5.94 26.77 -6.94
CA THR A 267 -4.54 26.45 -7.22
C THR A 267 -4.07 26.94 -8.60
N GLN A 268 -4.99 27.27 -9.50
CA GLN A 268 -4.70 27.71 -10.86
C GLN A 268 -5.18 29.14 -11.06
N LYS A 269 -4.36 29.95 -11.73
CA LYS A 269 -4.71 31.26 -12.19
C LYS A 269 -5.59 31.15 -13.44
N ASP A 270 -6.69 31.90 -13.52
CA ASP A 270 -7.41 32.08 -14.77
C ASP A 270 -6.48 32.77 -15.78
N SER A 271 -6.10 32.04 -16.82
CA SER A 271 -5.28 32.59 -17.93
C SER A 271 -5.98 33.67 -18.77
N SER A 272 -7.23 33.97 -18.41
CA SER A 272 -8.07 34.98 -19.11
C SER A 272 -8.06 36.38 -18.46
N SER A 273 -7.39 36.56 -17.32
CA SER A 273 -7.28 37.91 -16.74
C SER A 273 -6.01 38.62 -17.21
N ASP A 274 -6.16 39.74 -17.87
CA ASP A 274 -5.08 40.63 -18.31
C ASP A 274 -4.27 41.27 -17.16
N PHE A 275 -4.51 40.84 -15.92
CA PHE A 275 -3.81 41.30 -14.73
C PHE A 275 -2.75 40.26 -14.31
N GLU A 276 -1.47 40.58 -14.46
CA GLU A 276 -0.36 39.83 -13.87
C GLU A 276 -0.43 39.87 -12.33
N VAL A 277 -1.19 38.95 -11.72
CA VAL A 277 -1.08 38.73 -10.28
C VAL A 277 0.29 38.12 -10.02
N SER A 278 1.08 38.71 -9.13
CA SER A 278 2.37 38.15 -8.76
C SER A 278 2.19 36.77 -8.14
N LEU A 279 3.18 35.91 -8.34
CA LEU A 279 3.21 34.59 -7.73
C LEU A 279 3.02 34.64 -6.21
N GLU A 280 3.62 35.62 -5.57
CA GLU A 280 3.49 35.87 -4.13
C GLU A 280 2.04 36.15 -3.72
N ALA A 281 1.30 36.93 -4.52
CA ALA A 281 -0.11 37.20 -4.26
C ALA A 281 -0.99 35.95 -4.45
N ALA A 282 -0.73 35.14 -5.47
CA ALA A 282 -1.44 33.87 -5.67
C ALA A 282 -1.19 32.86 -4.53
N ARG A 283 0.05 32.78 -4.06
CA ARG A 283 0.41 31.98 -2.89
C ARG A 283 -0.21 32.49 -1.59
N ALA A 284 -0.22 33.80 -1.40
CA ALA A 284 -0.82 34.42 -0.21
C ALA A 284 -2.34 34.21 -0.18
N ASP A 285 -3.04 34.33 -1.30
CA ASP A 285 -4.47 34.02 -1.44
C ASP A 285 -4.77 32.56 -1.14
N PHE A 286 -3.98 31.64 -1.71
CA PHE A 286 -4.07 30.21 -1.39
C PHE A 286 -3.95 29.93 0.11
N ILE A 287 -2.90 30.43 0.75
CA ILE A 287 -2.65 30.26 2.18
C ILE A 287 -3.82 30.81 3.01
N LEU A 288 -4.34 32.00 2.66
CA LEU A 288 -5.46 32.61 3.38
C LEU A 288 -6.73 31.76 3.29
N LYS A 289 -7.11 31.30 2.10
CA LYS A 289 -8.27 30.44 1.86
C LYS A 289 -8.15 29.15 2.65
N PHE A 290 -7.01 28.46 2.55
CA PHE A 290 -6.83 27.17 3.22
C PHE A 290 -6.68 27.27 4.73
N LYS A 291 -6.14 28.33 5.29
CA LYS A 291 -6.20 28.58 6.73
C LYS A 291 -7.65 28.64 7.25
N GLY A 292 -8.54 29.27 6.49
CA GLY A 292 -9.97 29.31 6.81
C GLY A 292 -10.62 27.91 6.76
N ILE A 293 -10.40 27.18 5.67
CA ILE A 293 -10.92 25.82 5.46
C ILE A 293 -10.42 24.87 6.56
N ILE A 294 -9.12 24.86 6.84
CA ILE A 294 -8.53 23.99 7.87
C ILE A 294 -9.08 24.29 9.25
N ARG A 295 -9.31 25.56 9.58
CA ARG A 295 -9.94 25.95 10.86
C ARG A 295 -11.36 25.39 10.97
N GLU A 296 -12.15 25.45 9.91
CA GLU A 296 -13.49 24.86 9.87
C GLU A 296 -13.45 23.34 9.98
N CYS A 297 -12.54 22.68 9.24
CA CYS A 297 -12.31 21.25 9.41
C CYS A 297 -11.94 20.88 10.86
N SER A 298 -11.04 21.65 11.47
CA SER A 298 -10.68 21.46 12.88
C SER A 298 -11.87 21.66 13.82
N ARG A 299 -12.74 22.63 13.56
CA ARG A 299 -13.91 22.90 14.38
C ARG A 299 -14.91 21.75 14.36
N ILE A 300 -15.26 21.24 13.16
CA ILE A 300 -16.34 20.26 13.04
C ILE A 300 -15.90 18.81 13.26
N LEU A 301 -14.60 18.47 13.07
CA LEU A 301 -14.09 17.13 13.30
C LEU A 301 -14.08 16.78 14.79
N LYS A 302 -14.46 15.54 15.10
CA LYS A 302 -14.20 14.90 16.39
C LYS A 302 -12.70 14.79 16.66
N SER A 303 -12.29 14.62 17.93
CA SER A 303 -10.94 14.13 18.23
C SER A 303 -10.72 12.77 17.54
N GLY A 304 -9.57 12.58 16.90
CA GLY A 304 -9.28 11.40 16.06
C GLY A 304 -9.96 11.40 14.69
N GLY A 305 -10.85 12.36 14.40
CA GLY A 305 -11.48 12.53 13.09
C GLY A 305 -10.44 12.86 12.01
N LYS A 306 -10.78 12.56 10.75
CA LYS A 306 -9.82 12.67 9.65
C LYS A 306 -10.33 13.56 8.53
N VAL A 307 -9.41 14.16 7.81
CA VAL A 307 -9.70 14.93 6.60
C VAL A 307 -8.76 14.50 5.47
N SER A 308 -9.33 14.22 4.31
CA SER A 308 -8.57 13.99 3.08
C SER A 308 -8.80 15.11 2.09
N ILE A 309 -7.74 15.53 1.41
CA ILE A 309 -7.80 16.57 0.39
C ILE A 309 -7.07 16.15 -0.87
N VAL A 310 -7.72 16.36 -2.02
CA VAL A 310 -7.11 16.21 -3.34
C VAL A 310 -6.52 17.57 -3.75
N ILE A 311 -5.25 17.59 -4.05
CA ILE A 311 -4.52 18.82 -4.39
C ILE A 311 -3.48 18.56 -5.48
N GLU A 312 -3.12 19.57 -6.22
CA GLU A 312 -2.13 19.52 -7.28
C GLU A 312 -1.11 20.65 -7.11
N SER A 313 0.16 20.34 -7.39
CA SER A 313 1.19 21.38 -7.59
C SER A 313 0.94 22.15 -8.87
N ALA A 314 1.34 23.42 -8.92
CA ALA A 314 1.19 24.26 -10.09
C ALA A 314 2.53 24.88 -10.51
N PHE A 315 2.57 25.35 -11.76
CA PHE A 315 3.66 26.17 -12.28
C PHE A 315 3.11 27.56 -12.62
N ALA A 316 3.80 28.57 -12.17
CA ALA A 316 3.55 29.97 -12.56
C ALA A 316 4.77 30.45 -13.36
N GLY A 317 4.68 30.37 -14.69
CA GLY A 317 5.83 30.58 -15.56
C GLY A 317 6.90 29.54 -15.36
N LYS A 318 8.08 29.91 -14.84
CA LYS A 318 9.20 29.00 -14.53
C LYS A 318 9.23 28.53 -13.06
N GLU A 319 8.40 29.08 -12.22
CA GLU A 319 8.40 28.81 -10.79
C GLU A 319 7.43 27.68 -10.45
N PHE A 320 7.89 26.77 -9.58
CA PHE A 320 7.13 25.64 -9.09
C PHE A 320 6.46 26.00 -7.76
N LEU A 321 5.14 25.80 -7.67
CA LEU A 321 4.34 25.97 -6.48
C LEU A 321 3.96 24.59 -5.90
N ASP A 322 4.62 24.22 -4.82
CA ASP A 322 4.35 22.96 -4.12
C ASP A 322 3.19 23.12 -3.12
N PHE A 323 1.96 23.25 -3.65
CA PHE A 323 0.77 23.37 -2.81
C PHE A 323 0.52 22.17 -1.88
N PRO A 324 0.81 20.90 -2.26
CA PRO A 324 0.76 19.79 -1.33
C PRO A 324 1.61 19.98 -0.08
N ASN A 325 2.84 20.47 -0.23
CA ASN A 325 3.73 20.74 0.90
C ASN A 325 3.25 21.94 1.74
N GLU A 326 2.80 23.00 1.11
CA GLU A 326 2.20 24.18 1.80
C GLU A 326 1.00 23.75 2.66
N LEU A 327 0.08 22.95 2.10
CA LEU A 327 -1.06 22.42 2.85
C LEU A 327 -0.63 21.51 4.01
N THR A 328 0.34 20.67 3.78
CA THR A 328 0.88 19.79 4.83
C THR A 328 1.37 20.63 6.01
N GLN A 329 2.06 21.73 5.75
CA GLN A 329 2.53 22.62 6.80
C GLN A 329 1.37 23.32 7.51
N LEU A 330 0.39 23.84 6.76
CA LEU A 330 -0.79 24.50 7.31
C LEU A 330 -1.61 23.59 8.23
N PHE A 331 -1.78 22.30 7.87
CA PHE A 331 -2.45 21.32 8.73
C PHE A 331 -1.64 21.03 9.99
N LYS A 332 -0.31 20.86 9.87
CA LYS A 332 0.59 20.67 11.02
C LYS A 332 0.57 21.84 11.98
N ASP A 333 0.55 23.08 11.47
CA ASP A 333 0.45 24.29 12.29
C ASP A 333 -0.87 24.39 13.08
N GLN A 334 -1.92 23.70 12.63
CA GLN A 334 -3.20 23.54 13.33
C GLN A 334 -3.26 22.27 14.21
N GLY A 335 -2.13 21.61 14.40
CA GLY A 335 -2.00 20.43 15.26
C GLY A 335 -2.39 19.09 14.62
N PHE A 336 -2.76 19.05 13.35
CA PHE A 336 -3.07 17.79 12.66
C PHE A 336 -1.82 16.95 12.42
N LYS A 337 -2.00 15.63 12.45
CA LYS A 337 -0.98 14.66 12.06
C LYS A 337 -1.26 14.16 10.64
N GLU A 338 -0.29 14.24 9.75
CA GLU A 338 -0.35 13.58 8.45
C GLU A 338 -0.31 12.05 8.64
N ILE A 339 -1.28 11.32 8.10
CA ILE A 339 -1.42 9.87 8.25
C ILE A 339 -1.44 9.13 6.91
N GLY A 340 -1.52 9.83 5.79
CA GLY A 340 -1.52 9.21 4.46
C GLY A 340 -1.22 10.19 3.35
N LYS A 341 -0.52 9.68 2.33
CA LYS A 341 -0.27 10.36 1.07
C LYS A 341 -0.41 9.36 -0.07
N VAL A 342 -1.23 9.71 -1.04
CA VAL A 342 -1.46 8.93 -2.25
C VAL A 342 -1.20 9.79 -3.48
N TYR A 343 -0.48 9.23 -4.44
CA TYR A 343 -0.24 9.85 -5.74
C TYR A 343 -1.33 9.43 -6.72
N LEU A 344 -1.90 10.41 -7.41
CA LEU A 344 -3.00 10.29 -8.36
C LEU A 344 -2.56 10.74 -9.74
N PRO A 345 -1.81 9.94 -10.51
CA PRO A 345 -1.40 10.29 -11.87
C PRO A 345 -2.63 10.58 -12.74
N LYS A 346 -2.57 11.66 -13.53
CA LYS A 346 -3.62 11.98 -14.51
C LYS A 346 -3.63 10.95 -15.61
N ARG A 347 -4.79 10.74 -16.23
CA ARG A 347 -4.95 9.74 -17.28
C ARG A 347 -4.17 10.12 -18.53
N THR A 348 -3.60 9.12 -19.18
CA THR A 348 -2.78 9.26 -20.40
C THR A 348 -3.52 10.00 -21.55
N SER A 349 -4.86 9.85 -21.65
CA SER A 349 -5.65 10.56 -22.70
C SER A 349 -5.79 12.06 -22.44
N GLU A 350 -5.92 12.47 -21.16
CA GLU A 350 -5.90 13.90 -20.81
C GLU A 350 -4.49 14.48 -20.90
N SER A 351 -3.49 13.68 -20.50
CA SER A 351 -2.08 14.02 -20.63
C SER A 351 -1.66 14.14 -22.10
N ALA A 352 -2.10 13.23 -22.98
CA ALA A 352 -1.70 13.25 -24.39
C ALA A 352 -2.20 14.50 -25.14
N MET A 353 -3.43 14.97 -24.87
CA MET A 353 -3.94 16.22 -25.48
C MET A 353 -3.24 17.44 -24.91
N LYS A 354 -2.96 17.46 -23.59
CA LYS A 354 -2.21 18.54 -22.94
C LYS A 354 -0.72 18.50 -23.31
N ILE A 355 -0.12 17.32 -23.46
CA ILE A 355 1.25 17.15 -23.95
C ILE A 355 1.36 17.68 -25.38
N ALA A 356 0.40 17.39 -26.26
CA ALA A 356 0.41 17.92 -27.63
C ALA A 356 0.28 19.45 -27.67
N ALA A 357 -0.55 20.05 -26.79
CA ALA A 357 -0.69 21.50 -26.65
C ALA A 357 0.52 22.10 -25.91
N GLY A 358 0.98 21.46 -24.82
CA GLY A 358 2.07 21.95 -23.97
C GLY A 358 3.47 21.76 -24.56
N ILE A 359 3.69 20.83 -25.51
CA ILE A 359 4.99 20.70 -26.21
C ILE A 359 5.29 21.97 -27.02
N ALA A 360 4.28 22.65 -27.55
CA ALA A 360 4.46 23.92 -28.23
C ALA A 360 4.88 25.05 -27.27
N GLU A 361 4.34 25.05 -26.05
CA GLU A 361 4.59 26.07 -25.02
C GLU A 361 5.87 25.76 -24.21
N VAL A 362 6.16 24.49 -23.93
CA VAL A 362 7.32 24.04 -23.15
C VAL A 362 8.64 24.14 -23.96
N LYS A 363 8.60 24.09 -25.29
CA LYS A 363 9.82 24.21 -26.13
C LYS A 363 10.63 25.48 -25.89
N GLY A 364 10.00 26.55 -25.38
CA GLY A 364 10.69 27.81 -25.02
C GLY A 364 11.17 27.89 -23.57
N ILE A 365 10.55 27.20 -22.64
CA ILE A 365 10.67 27.44 -21.18
C ILE A 365 11.48 26.37 -20.45
N ARG A 366 11.62 25.15 -21.00
CA ARG A 366 12.27 23.97 -20.33
C ARG A 366 11.73 23.74 -18.92
N ALA A 367 10.40 23.78 -18.75
CA ALA A 367 9.72 23.53 -17.48
C ALA A 367 9.04 22.16 -17.49
N LEU A 368 8.94 21.54 -16.32
CA LEU A 368 8.14 20.31 -16.15
C LEU A 368 6.65 20.67 -16.06
N SER A 369 5.78 19.80 -16.58
CA SER A 369 4.34 19.86 -16.31
C SER A 369 3.97 18.96 -15.14
N SER A 370 2.98 19.35 -14.32
CA SER A 370 2.45 18.51 -13.25
C SER A 370 1.32 17.65 -13.81
N ASP A 371 1.56 16.33 -13.92
CA ASP A 371 0.56 15.35 -14.34
C ASP A 371 0.12 14.45 -13.18
N CYS A 372 0.33 14.90 -11.94
CA CYS A 372 -0.02 14.15 -10.75
C CYS A 372 -0.73 15.02 -9.74
N ARG A 373 -1.90 14.59 -9.27
CA ARG A 373 -2.52 15.10 -8.04
C ARG A 373 -2.05 14.29 -6.86
N GLU A 374 -2.21 14.81 -5.66
CA GLU A 374 -1.97 14.08 -4.41
C GLU A 374 -3.24 14.07 -3.58
N LEU A 375 -3.54 12.92 -2.96
CA LEU A 375 -4.52 12.83 -1.87
C LEU A 375 -3.74 12.80 -0.57
N LEU A 376 -3.85 13.89 0.18
CA LEU A 376 -3.26 14.04 1.51
C LEU A 376 -4.31 13.74 2.57
N THR A 377 -3.96 12.99 3.59
CA THR A 377 -4.89 12.69 4.70
C THR A 377 -4.27 13.03 6.03
N PHE A 378 -5.04 13.77 6.83
CA PHE A 378 -4.65 14.28 8.13
C PHE A 378 -5.64 13.82 9.20
N GLN A 379 -5.13 13.62 10.40
CA GLN A 379 -5.91 13.27 11.59
C GLN A 379 -5.84 14.39 12.62
N LYS A 380 -7.00 14.79 13.11
CA LYS A 380 -7.12 15.71 14.25
C LYS A 380 -6.68 14.99 15.53
N PRO A 381 -5.89 15.62 16.41
CA PRO A 381 -5.48 15.05 17.70
C PRO A 381 -6.67 14.75 18.63
#